data_9445d5957a6bdb444f3ded573c85b5b1
#
_entry.id   9445d5957a6bdb444f3ded573c85b5b1
#
_cell.length_a   1.000
_cell.length_b   1.000
_cell.length_c   1.000
_cell.angle_alpha   90.00
_cell.angle_beta   90.00
_cell.angle_gamma   90.00
#
_symmetry.space_group_name_H-M   'P 1'
#
loop_
_entity.id
_entity.type
_entity.pdbx_description
1 polymer ?
#
loop_
_entity_poly.entity_id
_entity_poly.type
_entity_poly.pdbx_seq_one_letter_code
_entity_poly.pdbx_strand_id
1 'polypeptide(L)'
;MKVSFYLNDVLVSYDVKPHEYLASTLREHGIKSIKIGCNETSCGSCTLLLEGKPVMSCGVLTASIEGKHVTTVEGIQEEAKKIAYYFAEEGADQCGFCNVGYALTVYALKRELKDPTDEEIIDYVVGNLCRCSGLQSQINAIKAYLKED
;
A
#
# COMPACT_ATOMS: atom_id res chain seq x y z
N MET A 1 20.10 -2.04 16.63
CA MET A 1 20.94 -2.13 15.42
C MET A 1 20.55 -1.02 14.45
N LYS A 2 21.49 -0.52 13.68
CA LYS A 2 21.22 0.51 12.69
C LYS A 2 20.87 -0.13 11.36
N VAL A 3 19.74 0.28 10.76
CA VAL A 3 19.28 -0.20 9.45
C VAL A 3 19.11 1.00 8.54
N SER A 4 19.72 0.97 7.36
CA SER A 4 19.68 2.03 6.36
C SER A 4 18.96 1.55 5.10
N PHE A 5 18.00 2.31 4.62
CA PHE A 5 17.20 1.97 3.43
C PHE A 5 16.70 3.23 2.75
N TYR A 6 16.19 3.10 1.53
CA TYR A 6 15.61 4.23 0.80
C TYR A 6 14.11 4.31 1.09
N LEU A 7 13.67 5.41 1.71
CA LEU A 7 12.26 5.72 1.95
C LEU A 7 11.81 6.83 0.99
N ASN A 8 10.96 6.49 0.04
CA ASN A 8 10.51 7.41 -1.01
C ASN A 8 11.72 8.11 -1.68
N ASP A 9 12.70 7.30 -2.10
CA ASP A 9 13.96 7.70 -2.75
C ASP A 9 14.95 8.51 -1.88
N VAL A 10 14.66 8.67 -0.59
CA VAL A 10 15.57 9.34 0.36
C VAL A 10 16.23 8.29 1.26
N LEU A 11 17.54 8.28 1.34
CA LEU A 11 18.28 7.40 2.25
C LEU A 11 18.02 7.81 3.70
N VAL A 12 17.49 6.89 4.48
CA VAL A 12 17.24 7.04 5.92
C VAL A 12 17.99 5.97 6.69
N SER A 13 18.28 6.25 7.97
CA SER A 13 18.91 5.30 8.89
C SER A 13 18.21 5.35 10.23
N TYR A 14 17.67 4.22 10.66
CA TYR A 14 16.94 4.10 11.92
C TYR A 14 17.63 3.12 12.87
N ASP A 15 17.61 3.44 14.16
CA ASP A 15 17.99 2.48 15.19
C ASP A 15 16.77 1.63 15.55
N VAL A 16 16.87 0.33 15.31
CA VAL A 16 15.76 -0.61 15.47
C VAL A 16 16.17 -1.83 16.29
N LYS A 17 15.21 -2.46 16.94
CA LYS A 17 15.41 -3.76 17.57
C LYS A 17 15.24 -4.88 16.52
N PRO A 18 15.92 -6.03 16.69
CA PRO A 18 15.86 -7.12 15.69
C PRO A 18 14.46 -7.66 15.38
N HIS A 19 13.53 -7.51 16.32
CA HIS A 19 12.16 -8.01 16.23
C HIS A 19 11.13 -6.94 15.79
N GLU A 20 11.57 -5.72 15.49
CA GLU A 20 10.65 -4.64 15.10
C GLU A 20 10.15 -4.82 13.68
N TYR A 21 8.83 -4.70 13.51
CA TYR A 21 8.20 -4.75 12.22
C TYR A 21 8.20 -3.38 11.54
N LEU A 22 8.34 -3.39 10.22
CA LEU A 22 8.47 -2.18 9.40
C LEU A 22 7.31 -1.20 9.57
N ALA A 23 6.07 -1.69 9.70
CA ALA A 23 4.90 -0.83 9.96
C ALA A 23 5.07 0.00 11.23
N SER A 24 5.51 -0.63 12.32
CA SER A 24 5.73 0.06 13.61
C SER A 24 6.88 1.05 13.51
N THR A 25 8.01 0.62 12.97
CA THR A 25 9.19 1.47 12.77
C THR A 25 8.86 2.74 11.99
N LEU A 26 8.19 2.60 10.82
CA LEU A 26 7.85 3.76 10.00
C LEU A 26 6.86 4.69 10.69
N ARG A 27 5.87 4.16 11.42
CA ARG A 27 4.91 4.97 12.17
C ARG A 27 5.56 5.73 13.32
N GLU A 28 6.53 5.14 14.02
CA GLU A 28 7.32 5.81 15.07
C GLU A 28 8.18 6.94 14.48
N HIS A 29 8.66 6.79 13.26
CA HIS A 29 9.42 7.81 12.54
C HIS A 29 8.54 8.78 11.70
N GLY A 30 7.25 8.87 11.99
CA GLY A 30 6.36 9.91 11.47
C GLY A 30 5.54 9.53 10.24
N ILE A 31 5.72 8.35 9.63
CA ILE A 31 4.90 7.88 8.49
C ILE A 31 3.55 7.36 9.00
N LYS A 32 2.64 8.27 9.29
CA LYS A 32 1.32 7.96 9.88
C LYS A 32 0.29 7.48 8.87
N SER A 33 0.56 7.60 7.58
CA SER A 33 -0.29 7.08 6.50
C SER A 33 -0.43 5.56 6.55
N ILE A 34 0.59 4.84 7.01
CA ILE A 34 0.53 3.39 7.23
C ILE A 34 -0.44 3.10 8.36
N LYS A 35 -1.51 2.36 8.08
CA LYS A 35 -2.51 1.96 9.06
C LYS A 35 -2.27 0.52 9.51
N ILE A 36 -2.54 0.23 10.78
CA ILE A 36 -2.47 -1.13 11.33
C ILE A 36 -3.88 -1.51 11.78
N GLY A 37 -4.53 -2.37 11.00
CA GLY A 37 -5.91 -2.79 11.22
C GLY A 37 -6.07 -4.14 11.89
N CYS A 38 -5.09 -5.04 11.77
CA CYS A 38 -5.23 -6.42 12.26
C CYS A 38 -4.05 -6.96 13.08
N ASN A 39 -2.81 -6.59 12.82
CA ASN A 39 -1.57 -7.19 13.35
C ASN A 39 -1.34 -8.68 12.98
N GLU A 40 -2.06 -9.19 11.97
CA GLU A 40 -2.05 -10.61 11.58
C GLU A 40 -1.71 -10.81 10.09
N THR A 41 -1.21 -9.76 9.42
CA THR A 41 -0.88 -9.80 7.98
C THR A 41 -2.06 -10.22 7.09
N SER A 42 -3.28 -9.79 7.43
CA SER A 42 -4.49 -10.22 6.71
C SER A 42 -5.30 -9.08 6.09
N CYS A 43 -5.30 -7.85 6.68
CA CYS A 43 -6.22 -6.80 6.24
C CYS A 43 -5.68 -5.89 5.12
N GLY A 44 -4.38 -5.83 4.90
CA GLY A 44 -3.76 -5.02 3.84
C GLY A 44 -3.72 -3.50 4.10
N SER A 45 -4.24 -3.00 5.24
CA SER A 45 -4.22 -1.55 5.52
C SER A 45 -2.81 -0.99 5.75
N CYS A 46 -1.84 -1.84 6.05
CA CYS A 46 -0.42 -1.51 6.22
C CYS A 46 0.40 -1.72 4.95
N THR A 47 -0.22 -1.94 3.80
CA THR A 47 0.50 -2.16 2.55
C THR A 47 1.39 -0.97 2.21
N LEU A 48 2.61 -1.27 1.81
CA LEU A 48 3.57 -0.38 1.18
C LEU A 48 4.26 -1.13 0.04
N LEU A 49 5.07 -0.44 -0.76
CA LEU A 49 5.86 -1.11 -1.78
C LEU A 49 7.28 -1.34 -1.26
N LEU A 50 7.71 -2.58 -1.32
CA LEU A 50 9.10 -3.00 -1.08
C LEU A 50 9.69 -3.46 -2.40
N GLU A 51 10.73 -2.78 -2.87
CA GLU A 51 11.31 -3.02 -4.21
C GLU A 51 10.23 -2.97 -5.32
N GLY A 52 9.26 -2.04 -5.19
CA GLY A 52 8.17 -1.85 -6.13
C GLY A 52 7.00 -2.84 -6.02
N LYS A 53 7.07 -3.83 -5.12
CA LYS A 53 6.02 -4.84 -4.93
C LYS A 53 5.20 -4.57 -3.67
N PRO A 54 3.87 -4.74 -3.71
CA PRO A 54 3.04 -4.53 -2.54
C PRO A 54 3.30 -5.61 -1.49
N VAL A 55 3.58 -5.19 -0.26
CA VAL A 55 3.77 -6.06 0.89
C VAL A 55 3.05 -5.50 2.11
N MET A 56 2.61 -6.38 2.99
CA MET A 56 2.03 -6.00 4.28
C MET A 56 3.15 -5.72 5.28
N SER A 57 3.43 -4.46 5.55
CA SER A 57 4.59 -4.06 6.36
C SER A 57 4.54 -4.52 7.82
N CYS A 58 3.37 -4.88 8.34
CA CYS A 58 3.25 -5.49 9.67
C CYS A 58 3.81 -6.91 9.76
N GLY A 59 4.13 -7.55 8.63
CA GLY A 59 4.78 -8.86 8.54
C GLY A 59 6.25 -8.80 8.10
N VAL A 60 6.79 -7.60 7.85
CA VAL A 60 8.17 -7.42 7.39
C VAL A 60 9.03 -6.94 8.56
N LEU A 61 10.09 -7.67 8.88
CA LEU A 61 11.06 -7.23 9.87
C LEU A 61 11.90 -6.07 9.31
N THR A 62 12.01 -4.98 10.05
CA THR A 62 12.81 -3.82 9.62
C THR A 62 14.27 -4.17 9.40
N ALA A 63 14.79 -5.09 10.19
CA ALA A 63 16.16 -5.60 10.04
C ALA A 63 16.44 -6.27 8.68
N SER A 64 15.41 -6.70 7.94
CA SER A 64 15.55 -7.42 6.67
C SER A 64 15.58 -6.51 5.43
N ILE A 65 15.42 -5.20 5.60
CA ILE A 65 15.29 -4.27 4.48
C ILE A 65 16.52 -3.38 4.26
N GLU A 66 17.66 -3.72 4.85
CA GLU A 66 18.92 -2.99 4.62
C GLU A 66 19.19 -2.78 3.13
N GLY A 67 19.41 -1.54 2.72
CA GLY A 67 19.69 -1.15 1.34
C GLY A 67 18.53 -1.21 0.36
N LYS A 68 17.33 -1.63 0.78
CA LYS A 68 16.16 -1.76 -0.10
C LYS A 68 15.39 -0.46 -0.26
N HIS A 69 14.54 -0.41 -1.29
CA HIS A 69 13.63 0.70 -1.57
C HIS A 69 12.25 0.43 -0.98
N VAL A 70 11.80 1.34 -0.15
CA VAL A 70 10.45 1.36 0.47
C VAL A 70 9.71 2.57 -0.08
N THR A 71 8.53 2.34 -0.68
CA THR A 71 7.65 3.41 -1.15
C THR A 71 6.35 3.38 -0.35
N THR A 72 6.02 4.50 0.24
CA THR A 72 4.75 4.76 0.92
C THR A 72 3.87 5.66 0.05
N VAL A 73 2.63 5.94 0.47
CA VAL A 73 1.72 6.79 -0.31
C VAL A 73 2.28 8.19 -0.53
N GLU A 74 3.12 8.67 0.37
CA GLU A 74 3.82 9.94 0.24
C GLU A 74 4.75 9.98 -0.98
N GLY A 75 5.26 8.83 -1.41
CA GLY A 75 6.12 8.71 -2.60
C GLY A 75 5.36 8.60 -3.92
N ILE A 76 4.03 8.43 -3.89
CA ILE A 76 3.18 8.29 -5.08
C ILE A 76 2.00 9.27 -5.08
N GLN A 77 2.15 10.45 -4.51
CA GLN A 77 1.04 11.38 -4.23
C GLN A 77 0.16 11.68 -5.45
N GLU A 78 0.73 11.91 -6.61
CA GLU A 78 -0.04 12.26 -7.82
C GLU A 78 -0.90 11.08 -8.29
N GLU A 79 -0.34 9.87 -8.33
CA GLU A 79 -1.11 8.68 -8.69
C GLU A 79 -2.12 8.31 -7.58
N ALA A 80 -1.76 8.48 -6.32
CA ALA A 80 -2.68 8.24 -5.21
C ALA A 80 -3.91 9.16 -5.27
N LYS A 81 -3.75 10.43 -5.67
CA LYS A 81 -4.88 11.37 -5.90
C LYS A 81 -5.81 10.90 -7.02
N LYS A 82 -5.24 10.42 -8.12
CA LYS A 82 -6.03 9.88 -9.23
C LYS A 82 -6.83 8.64 -8.81
N ILE A 83 -6.17 7.70 -8.12
CA ILE A 83 -6.83 6.50 -7.58
C ILE A 83 -7.95 6.91 -6.63
N ALA A 84 -7.70 7.84 -5.71
CA ALA A 84 -8.70 8.35 -4.78
C ALA A 84 -9.91 8.99 -5.48
N TYR A 85 -9.68 9.71 -6.57
CA TYR A 85 -10.74 10.29 -7.39
C TYR A 85 -11.68 9.20 -7.94
N TYR A 86 -11.14 8.16 -8.57
CA TYR A 86 -11.95 7.07 -9.10
C TYR A 86 -12.67 6.27 -8.01
N PHE A 87 -12.04 6.08 -6.86
CA PHE A 87 -12.69 5.44 -5.71
C PHE A 87 -13.87 6.27 -5.19
N ALA A 88 -13.74 7.59 -5.15
CA ALA A 88 -14.84 8.48 -4.77
C ALA A 88 -16.00 8.44 -5.78
N GLU A 89 -15.70 8.51 -7.08
CA GLU A 89 -16.70 8.47 -8.16
C GLU A 89 -17.54 7.17 -8.13
N GLU A 90 -16.93 6.04 -7.81
CA GLU A 90 -17.60 4.73 -7.72
C GLU A 90 -18.19 4.43 -6.34
N GLY A 91 -18.19 5.39 -5.41
CA GLY A 91 -18.68 5.20 -4.05
C GLY A 91 -17.85 4.24 -3.20
N ALA A 92 -16.61 4.01 -3.57
CA ALA A 92 -15.67 3.14 -2.87
C ALA A 92 -14.88 3.85 -1.77
N ASP A 93 -15.12 5.12 -1.54
CA ASP A 93 -14.47 5.93 -0.50
C ASP A 93 -15.50 6.31 0.58
N GLN A 94 -15.40 5.68 1.76
CA GLN A 94 -16.27 5.96 2.89
C GLN A 94 -15.46 6.35 4.13
N CYS A 95 -15.06 5.40 5.00
CA CYS A 95 -14.27 5.74 6.19
C CYS A 95 -12.80 6.09 5.88
N GLY A 96 -12.29 5.66 4.73
CA GLY A 96 -10.94 5.95 4.25
C GLY A 96 -9.82 5.12 4.88
N PHE A 97 -10.12 4.23 5.83
CA PHE A 97 -9.07 3.47 6.54
C PHE A 97 -8.26 2.55 5.63
N CYS A 98 -8.91 1.90 4.65
CA CYS A 98 -8.26 0.99 3.69
C CYS A 98 -7.65 1.71 2.48
N ASN A 99 -7.94 3.01 2.26
CA ASN A 99 -7.62 3.71 1.01
C ASN A 99 -6.13 3.73 0.68
N VAL A 100 -5.28 3.95 1.67
CA VAL A 100 -3.82 3.99 1.44
C VAL A 100 -3.27 2.64 0.98
N GLY A 101 -3.68 1.56 1.64
CA GLY A 101 -3.30 0.20 1.23
C GLY A 101 -3.79 -0.13 -0.18
N TYR A 102 -5.03 0.20 -0.51
CA TYR A 102 -5.57 0.05 -1.86
C TYR A 102 -4.80 0.89 -2.89
N ALA A 103 -4.52 2.15 -2.59
CA ALA A 103 -3.81 3.03 -3.53
C ALA A 103 -2.45 2.46 -3.92
N LEU A 104 -1.68 1.96 -2.97
CA LEU A 104 -0.37 1.35 -3.23
C LEU A 104 -0.49 0.02 -3.98
N THR A 105 -1.47 -0.81 -3.63
CA THR A 105 -1.72 -2.08 -4.35
C THR A 105 -2.16 -1.82 -5.79
N VAL A 106 -3.09 -0.89 -6.02
CA VAL A 106 -3.59 -0.53 -7.36
C VAL A 106 -2.51 0.14 -8.21
N TYR A 107 -1.67 0.97 -7.60
CA TYR A 107 -0.51 1.55 -8.27
C TYR A 107 0.46 0.46 -8.78
N ALA A 108 0.75 -0.53 -7.93
CA ALA A 108 1.59 -1.66 -8.32
C ALA A 108 0.92 -2.52 -9.41
N LEU A 109 -0.38 -2.78 -9.30
CA LEU A 109 -1.17 -3.52 -10.28
C LEU A 109 -1.05 -2.90 -11.68
N LYS A 110 -1.24 -1.58 -11.81
CA LYS A 110 -1.11 -0.87 -13.10
C LYS A 110 0.27 -1.03 -13.74
N ARG A 111 1.30 -1.18 -12.92
CA ARG A 111 2.69 -1.34 -13.39
C ARG A 111 3.05 -2.79 -13.73
N GLU A 112 2.44 -3.75 -13.06
CA GLU A 112 2.75 -5.18 -13.22
C GLU A 112 1.88 -5.87 -14.26
N LEU A 113 0.59 -5.49 -14.36
CA LEU A 113 -0.36 -6.13 -15.26
C LEU A 113 -0.75 -5.19 -16.40
N LYS A 114 -0.74 -5.73 -17.61
CA LYS A 114 -1.20 -5.04 -18.82
C LYS A 114 -2.58 -5.59 -19.19
N ASP A 115 -3.58 -4.69 -19.27
CA ASP A 115 -4.97 -5.05 -19.61
C ASP A 115 -5.52 -6.22 -18.76
N PRO A 116 -5.48 -6.16 -17.40
CA PRO A 116 -5.89 -7.27 -16.58
C PRO A 116 -7.40 -7.57 -16.70
N THR A 117 -7.74 -8.84 -16.61
CA THR A 117 -9.13 -9.30 -16.49
C THR A 117 -9.69 -8.96 -15.10
N ASP A 118 -11.02 -9.05 -14.96
CA ASP A 118 -11.66 -8.83 -13.66
C ASP A 118 -11.15 -9.82 -12.60
N GLU A 119 -10.92 -11.07 -12.98
CA GLU A 119 -10.36 -12.09 -12.09
C GLU A 119 -8.94 -11.74 -11.62
N GLU A 120 -8.08 -11.30 -12.53
CA GLU A 120 -6.72 -10.86 -12.20
C GLU A 120 -6.71 -9.63 -11.27
N ILE A 121 -7.65 -8.69 -11.47
CA ILE A 121 -7.81 -7.55 -10.57
C ILE A 121 -8.23 -8.03 -9.17
N ILE A 122 -9.22 -8.91 -9.08
CA ILE A 122 -9.71 -9.47 -7.82
C ILE A 122 -8.57 -10.17 -7.08
N ASP A 123 -7.85 -11.06 -7.76
CA ASP A 123 -6.74 -11.81 -7.17
C ASP A 123 -5.62 -10.89 -6.67
N TYR A 124 -5.36 -9.79 -7.40
CA TYR A 124 -4.33 -8.84 -7.01
C TYR A 124 -4.68 -8.04 -5.75
N VAL A 125 -5.96 -7.66 -5.58
CA VAL A 125 -6.40 -6.82 -4.46
C VAL A 125 -7.04 -7.60 -3.31
N VAL A 126 -7.15 -8.92 -3.40
CA VAL A 126 -7.80 -9.77 -2.39
C VAL A 126 -7.21 -9.61 -0.98
N GLY A 127 -5.93 -9.24 -0.88
CA GLY A 127 -5.26 -8.96 0.38
C GLY A 127 -5.65 -7.63 1.04
N ASN A 128 -6.39 -6.76 0.35
CA ASN A 128 -6.83 -5.47 0.86
C ASN A 128 -8.31 -5.55 1.26
N LEU A 129 -8.59 -5.53 2.55
CA LEU A 129 -9.95 -5.65 3.07
C LEU A 129 -10.60 -4.29 3.29
N CYS A 130 -11.87 -4.18 2.87
CA CYS A 130 -12.73 -3.05 3.19
C CYS A 130 -14.04 -3.56 3.80
N ARG A 131 -14.48 -2.93 4.89
CA ARG A 131 -15.76 -3.27 5.54
C ARG A 131 -16.91 -2.36 5.10
N CYS A 132 -16.60 -1.20 4.51
CA CYS A 132 -17.59 -0.16 4.24
C CYS A 132 -18.23 -0.28 2.87
N SER A 133 -17.44 -0.22 1.79
CA SER A 133 -17.92 -0.06 0.41
C SER A 133 -18.15 -1.38 -0.33
N GLY A 134 -17.47 -2.44 0.06
CA GLY A 134 -17.53 -3.74 -0.63
C GLY A 134 -16.66 -3.81 -1.89
N LEU A 135 -16.47 -5.03 -2.38
CA LEU A 135 -15.51 -5.34 -3.44
C LEU A 135 -15.93 -4.78 -4.82
N GLN A 136 -17.22 -4.81 -5.15
CA GLN A 136 -17.68 -4.47 -6.50
C GLN A 136 -17.38 -3.01 -6.89
N SER A 137 -17.66 -2.05 -6.00
CA SER A 137 -17.36 -0.64 -6.26
C SER A 137 -15.85 -0.39 -6.37
N GLN A 138 -15.05 -1.11 -5.60
CA GLN A 138 -13.60 -1.04 -5.69
C GLN A 138 -13.07 -1.55 -7.04
N ILE A 139 -13.59 -2.68 -7.52
CA ILE A 139 -13.25 -3.22 -8.85
C ILE A 139 -13.62 -2.23 -9.95
N ASN A 140 -14.81 -1.66 -9.89
CA ASN A 140 -15.25 -0.65 -10.86
C ASN A 140 -14.29 0.56 -10.86
N ALA A 141 -13.93 1.07 -9.69
CA ALA A 141 -12.99 2.17 -9.54
C ALA A 141 -11.60 1.84 -10.13
N ILE A 142 -11.09 0.66 -9.84
CA ILE A 142 -9.80 0.19 -10.38
C ILE A 142 -9.85 0.11 -11.89
N LYS A 143 -10.90 -0.48 -12.46
CA LYS A 143 -11.09 -0.56 -13.92
C LYS A 143 -11.15 0.81 -14.58
N ALA A 144 -11.83 1.78 -13.94
CA ALA A 144 -11.90 3.14 -14.43
C ALA A 144 -10.52 3.82 -14.41
N TYR A 145 -9.78 3.66 -13.31
CA TYR A 145 -8.41 4.18 -13.20
C TYR A 145 -7.44 3.55 -14.22
N LEU A 146 -7.55 2.23 -14.45
CA LEU A 146 -6.67 1.55 -15.40
C LEU A 146 -6.86 1.98 -16.86
N LYS A 147 -8.01 2.58 -17.20
CA LYS A 147 -8.29 3.13 -18.53
C LYS A 147 -7.75 4.55 -18.71
N GLU A 148 -7.27 5.19 -17.66
CA GLU A 148 -6.62 6.49 -17.75
C GLU A 148 -5.20 6.33 -18.32
N ASP A 149 -4.90 7.06 -19.38
CA ASP A 149 -3.59 7.10 -20.05
C ASP A 149 -2.56 7.92 -19.24
#